data_efb09bf7d4f323ff67871460f36d8161
#
_entry.id   efb09bf7d4f323ff67871460f36d8161
#
_cell.length_a   1.000
_cell.length_b   1.000
_cell.length_c   1.000
_cell.angle_alpha   90.00
_cell.angle_beta   90.00
_cell.angle_gamma   90.00
#
_symmetry.space_group_name_H-M   'P 1'
#
loop_
_entity.id
_entity.type
_entity.pdbx_description
1 polymer ?
#
loop_
_entity_poly.entity_id
_entity_poly.type
_entity_poly.pdbx_seq_one_letter_code
_entity_poly.pdbx_strand_id
1 'polypeptide(L)'
;MEFLKIDQTDSDRWDQVWQLYEESFPLAERRKVDDHLRACNDPRFYPLSVWEDGRLIGILFYWEWDSYRYLEYLAVSPDLKGQGYGSQILHYLRDSNHTIILEIDPLVNELSVRRLQFYEKSGFTLTPYRFM
;
A
#
# COMPACT_ATOMS: atom_id res chain seq x y z
N MET A 1 -7.95 -14.25 3.48
CA MET A 1 -6.68 -13.48 3.34
C MET A 1 -6.12 -13.15 4.71
N GLU A 2 -4.83 -13.30 4.88
CA GLU A 2 -4.13 -12.94 6.10
C GLU A 2 -3.33 -11.66 5.88
N PHE A 3 -3.39 -10.74 6.84
CA PHE A 3 -2.64 -9.48 6.82
C PHE A 3 -1.57 -9.56 7.90
N LEU A 4 -0.30 -9.63 7.50
CA LEU A 4 0.81 -9.93 8.38
C LEU A 4 1.93 -8.89 8.27
N LYS A 5 2.51 -8.54 9.42
CA LYS A 5 3.79 -7.83 9.46
C LYS A 5 4.89 -8.87 9.30
N ILE A 6 5.68 -8.74 8.24
CA ILE A 6 6.81 -9.63 8.01
C ILE A 6 8.09 -8.84 8.27
N ASP A 7 9.01 -9.41 9.01
CA ASP A 7 10.34 -8.83 9.26
C ASP A 7 11.45 -9.67 8.61
N GLN A 8 12.68 -9.21 8.74
CA GLN A 8 13.82 -9.85 8.11
C GLN A 8 14.16 -11.23 8.68
N THR A 9 13.61 -11.60 9.85
CA THR A 9 13.83 -12.94 10.42
C THR A 9 13.08 -14.01 9.65
N ASP A 10 11.98 -13.65 8.97
CA ASP A 10 11.30 -14.51 8.01
C ASP A 10 11.83 -14.18 6.60
N SER A 11 13.05 -14.62 6.31
CA SER A 11 13.78 -14.17 5.12
C SER A 11 13.09 -14.49 3.80
N ASP A 12 12.43 -15.63 3.69
CA ASP A 12 11.74 -16.04 2.47
C ASP A 12 10.56 -15.13 2.16
N ARG A 13 9.69 -14.89 3.14
CA ARG A 13 8.55 -13.98 2.96
C ARG A 13 9.00 -12.54 2.84
N TRP A 14 10.02 -12.12 3.58
CA TRP A 14 10.59 -10.79 3.46
C TRP A 14 11.06 -10.51 2.04
N ASP A 15 11.77 -11.43 1.44
CA ASP A 15 12.29 -11.27 0.08
C ASP A 15 11.15 -11.11 -0.94
N GLN A 16 10.08 -11.89 -0.80
CA GLN A 16 8.90 -11.78 -1.66
C GLN A 16 8.21 -10.41 -1.51
N VAL A 17 8.02 -9.96 -0.27
CA VAL A 17 7.37 -8.67 0.03
C VAL A 17 8.21 -7.52 -0.51
N TRP A 18 9.52 -7.55 -0.26
CA TRP A 18 10.42 -6.48 -0.69
C TRP A 18 10.53 -6.43 -2.22
N GLN A 19 10.57 -7.58 -2.87
CA GLN A 19 10.57 -7.65 -4.33
C GLN A 19 9.31 -7.03 -4.93
N LEU A 20 8.15 -7.36 -4.39
CA LEU A 20 6.88 -6.76 -4.86
C LEU A 20 6.90 -5.24 -4.69
N TYR A 21 7.39 -4.75 -3.55
CA TYR A 21 7.52 -3.32 -3.29
C TYR A 21 8.42 -2.64 -4.33
N GLU A 22 9.59 -3.20 -4.60
CA GLU A 22 10.53 -2.64 -5.56
C GLU A 22 9.99 -2.65 -6.99
N GLU A 23 9.29 -3.71 -7.38
CA GLU A 23 8.71 -3.83 -8.72
C GLU A 23 7.51 -2.90 -8.94
N SER A 24 6.78 -2.59 -7.88
CA SER A 24 5.50 -1.86 -7.97
C SER A 24 5.66 -0.35 -7.97
N PHE A 25 6.79 0.17 -7.51
CA PHE A 25 6.99 1.61 -7.34
C PHE A 25 8.33 2.04 -7.92
N PRO A 26 8.39 3.21 -8.61
CA PRO A 26 9.65 3.71 -9.16
C PRO A 26 10.63 4.08 -8.06
N LEU A 27 11.92 4.06 -8.38
CA LEU A 27 13.01 4.30 -7.43
C LEU A 27 12.82 5.61 -6.64
N ALA A 28 12.33 6.66 -7.30
CA ALA A 28 12.12 7.97 -6.67
C ALA A 28 11.04 7.95 -5.57
N GLU A 29 10.12 7.00 -5.60
CA GLU A 29 9.02 6.89 -4.64
C GLU A 29 9.30 5.88 -3.54
N ARG A 30 10.34 5.07 -3.69
CA ARG A 30 10.64 3.99 -2.73
C ARG A 30 11.56 4.46 -1.61
N ARG A 31 11.32 3.90 -0.41
CA ARG A 31 12.31 3.96 0.67
C ARG A 31 13.43 2.96 0.41
N LYS A 32 14.63 3.32 0.88
CA LYS A 32 15.71 2.34 1.04
C LYS A 32 15.37 1.38 2.17
N VAL A 33 15.96 0.19 2.14
CA VAL A 33 15.72 -0.83 3.18
C VAL A 33 15.92 -0.27 4.59
N ASP A 34 17.02 0.44 4.84
CA ASP A 34 17.32 0.99 6.16
C ASP A 34 16.25 1.98 6.62
N ASP A 35 15.74 2.82 5.73
CA ASP A 35 14.68 3.76 6.04
C ASP A 35 13.36 3.05 6.34
N HIS A 36 13.07 1.99 5.60
CA HIS A 36 11.89 1.15 5.85
C HIS A 36 11.97 0.49 7.23
N LEU A 37 13.13 -0.07 7.58
CA LEU A 37 13.34 -0.70 8.88
C LEU A 37 13.19 0.30 10.03
N ARG A 38 13.65 1.53 9.84
CA ARG A 38 13.43 2.60 10.84
C ARG A 38 11.95 2.94 10.97
N ALA A 39 11.22 3.01 9.85
CA ALA A 39 9.78 3.24 9.88
C ALA A 39 9.05 2.13 10.65
N CYS A 40 9.48 0.88 10.51
CA CYS A 40 8.89 -0.25 11.22
C CYS A 40 9.00 -0.14 12.75
N ASN A 41 9.89 0.68 13.27
CA ASN A 41 10.01 0.93 14.72
C ASN A 41 9.00 1.96 15.22
N ASP A 42 8.31 2.68 14.34
CA ASP A 42 7.26 3.61 14.74
C ASP A 42 5.95 2.84 14.94
N PRO A 43 5.30 2.95 16.11
CA PRO A 43 4.07 2.21 16.39
C PRO A 43 2.88 2.62 15.52
N ARG A 44 2.97 3.75 14.81
CA ARG A 44 1.93 4.21 13.89
C ARG A 44 2.04 3.60 12.50
N PHE A 45 3.17 2.96 12.18
CA PHE A 45 3.40 2.38 10.86
C PHE A 45 2.97 0.92 10.81
N TYR A 46 2.17 0.59 9.79
CA TYR A 46 1.64 -0.76 9.56
C TYR A 46 2.09 -1.25 8.18
N PRO A 47 3.26 -1.91 8.10
CA PRO A 47 3.76 -2.48 6.84
C PRO A 47 3.20 -3.89 6.64
N LEU A 48 1.94 -3.97 6.22
CA LEU A 48 1.26 -5.26 6.10
C LEU A 48 1.53 -5.90 4.75
N SER A 49 1.71 -7.20 4.76
CA SER A 49 1.68 -8.05 3.58
C SER A 49 0.42 -8.92 3.63
N VAL A 50 -0.11 -9.23 2.46
CA VAL A 50 -1.39 -9.93 2.31
C VAL A 50 -1.13 -11.29 1.70
N TRP A 51 -1.58 -12.35 2.37
CA TRP A 51 -1.33 -13.74 1.99
C TRP A 51 -2.63 -14.54 1.90
N GLU A 52 -2.66 -15.47 0.97
CA GLU A 52 -3.75 -16.42 0.82
C GLU A 52 -3.16 -17.77 0.39
N ASP A 53 -3.44 -18.80 1.18
CA ASP A 53 -2.91 -20.17 0.94
C ASP A 53 -1.38 -20.20 0.75
N GLY A 54 -0.66 -19.42 1.54
CA GLY A 54 0.81 -19.35 1.48
C GLY A 54 1.37 -18.51 0.34
N ARG A 55 0.51 -17.86 -0.45
CA ARG A 55 0.90 -17.04 -1.59
C ARG A 55 0.78 -15.56 -1.27
N LEU A 56 1.77 -14.78 -1.67
CA LEU A 56 1.72 -13.33 -1.55
C LEU A 56 0.71 -12.74 -2.55
N ILE A 57 -0.32 -12.08 -2.03
CA ILE A 57 -1.36 -11.41 -2.81
C ILE A 57 -0.99 -9.96 -3.09
N GLY A 58 -0.48 -9.27 -2.06
CA GLY A 58 -0.16 -7.86 -2.18
C GLY A 58 0.47 -7.29 -0.93
N ILE A 59 0.67 -5.99 -0.94
CA ILE A 59 1.19 -5.23 0.20
C ILE A 59 0.28 -4.05 0.48
N LEU A 60 0.23 -3.67 1.77
CA LEU A 60 -0.54 -2.53 2.26
C LEU A 60 0.29 -1.86 3.36
N PHE A 61 0.96 -0.77 3.02
CA PHE A 61 1.75 -0.01 3.97
C PHE A 61 1.02 1.29 4.28
N TYR A 62 0.63 1.47 5.55
CA TYR A 62 -0.10 2.67 5.95
C TYR A 62 0.34 3.14 7.34
N TRP A 63 0.00 4.38 7.64
CA TRP A 63 0.22 5.03 8.92
C TRP A 63 -1.13 5.31 9.57
N GLU A 64 -1.20 5.19 10.88
CA GLU A 64 -2.43 5.42 11.63
C GLU A 64 -2.24 6.48 12.70
N TRP A 65 -3.13 7.47 12.69
CA TRP A 65 -3.31 8.48 13.75
C TRP A 65 -4.72 8.35 14.30
N ASP A 66 -5.04 9.16 15.34
CA ASP A 66 -6.33 9.03 16.03
C ASP A 66 -7.55 9.14 15.11
N SER A 67 -7.52 10.05 14.14
CA SER A 67 -8.67 10.37 13.29
C SER A 67 -8.49 9.97 11.83
N TYR A 68 -7.30 9.58 11.40
CA TYR A 68 -7.05 9.24 10.00
C TYR A 68 -5.96 8.19 9.83
N ARG A 69 -6.00 7.54 8.66
CA ARG A 69 -4.96 6.65 8.17
C ARG A 69 -4.41 7.22 6.87
N TYR A 70 -3.10 7.19 6.74
CA TYR A 70 -2.43 7.59 5.52
C TYR A 70 -1.97 6.34 4.76
N LEU A 71 -2.59 6.08 3.62
CA LEU A 71 -2.20 4.97 2.74
C LEU A 71 -0.98 5.40 1.94
N GLU A 72 0.14 4.76 2.19
CA GLU A 72 1.40 5.10 1.55
C GLU A 72 1.70 4.21 0.35
N TYR A 73 1.55 2.89 0.52
CA TYR A 73 1.80 1.94 -0.57
C TYR A 73 0.73 0.85 -0.58
N LEU A 74 0.13 0.66 -1.75
CA LEU A 74 -0.79 -0.44 -2.03
C LEU A 74 -0.39 -1.06 -3.37
N ALA A 75 -0.10 -2.35 -3.37
CA ALA A 75 0.21 -3.07 -4.59
C ALA A 75 -0.35 -4.49 -4.53
N VAL A 76 -0.73 -5.00 -5.69
CA VAL A 76 -1.17 -6.39 -5.88
C VAL A 76 -0.13 -7.10 -6.72
N SER A 77 0.12 -8.37 -6.44
CA SER A 77 1.04 -9.19 -7.23
C SER A 77 0.65 -9.16 -8.71
N PRO A 78 1.63 -9.00 -9.64
CA PRO A 78 1.32 -8.73 -11.05
C PRO A 78 0.39 -9.74 -11.72
N ASP A 79 0.51 -11.02 -11.39
CA ASP A 79 -0.31 -12.09 -11.97
C ASP A 79 -1.71 -12.18 -11.37
N LEU A 80 -2.02 -11.38 -10.36
CA LEU A 80 -3.32 -11.35 -9.69
C LEU A 80 -4.08 -10.04 -9.95
N LYS A 81 -3.53 -9.14 -10.74
CA LYS A 81 -4.19 -7.88 -11.08
C LYS A 81 -5.47 -8.13 -11.88
N GLY A 82 -6.45 -7.25 -11.68
CA GLY A 82 -7.73 -7.33 -12.38
C GLY A 82 -8.72 -8.35 -11.80
N GLN A 83 -8.41 -8.95 -10.64
CA GLN A 83 -9.26 -9.95 -10.00
C GLN A 83 -9.97 -9.45 -8.73
N GLY A 84 -9.89 -8.14 -8.47
CA GLY A 84 -10.58 -7.54 -7.33
C GLY A 84 -9.81 -7.56 -6.01
N TYR A 85 -8.59 -8.06 -5.97
CA TYR A 85 -7.80 -8.11 -4.73
C TYR A 85 -7.45 -6.72 -4.19
N GLY A 86 -7.15 -5.77 -5.07
CA GLY A 86 -6.89 -4.39 -4.64
C GLY A 86 -8.04 -3.78 -3.87
N SER A 87 -9.27 -4.01 -4.34
CA SER A 87 -10.48 -3.54 -3.66
C SER A 87 -10.69 -4.22 -2.32
N GLN A 88 -10.39 -5.52 -2.21
CA GLN A 88 -10.48 -6.26 -0.95
C GLN A 88 -9.46 -5.76 0.07
N ILE A 89 -8.23 -5.50 -0.36
CA ILE A 89 -7.18 -4.95 0.50
C ILE A 89 -7.58 -3.55 1.00
N LEU A 90 -8.06 -2.72 0.09
CA LEU A 90 -8.51 -1.37 0.44
C LEU A 90 -9.70 -1.40 1.41
N HIS A 91 -10.60 -2.36 1.25
CA HIS A 91 -11.72 -2.57 2.17
C HIS A 91 -11.24 -2.87 3.59
N TYR A 92 -10.18 -3.67 3.73
CA TYR A 92 -9.56 -3.94 5.03
C TYR A 92 -9.10 -2.66 5.72
N LEU A 93 -8.53 -1.71 4.95
CA LEU A 93 -8.04 -0.45 5.48
C LEU A 93 -9.17 0.45 6.00
N ARG A 94 -10.37 0.33 5.46
CA ARG A 94 -11.51 1.18 5.82
C ARG A 94 -12.13 0.76 7.14
N ASP A 95 -12.43 1.74 7.98
CA ASP A 95 -13.28 1.58 9.15
C ASP A 95 -14.11 2.86 9.36
N SER A 96 -15.03 2.83 10.34
CA SER A 96 -15.91 3.98 10.62
C SER A 96 -15.23 5.10 11.42
N ASN A 97 -14.03 4.85 11.96
CA ASN A 97 -13.36 5.77 12.88
C ASN A 97 -12.26 6.61 12.23
N HIS A 98 -11.82 6.22 11.04
CA HIS A 98 -10.68 6.87 10.38
C HIS A 98 -11.04 7.38 8.99
N THR A 99 -10.59 8.58 8.68
CA THR A 99 -10.57 9.09 7.31
C THR A 99 -9.33 8.52 6.62
N ILE A 100 -9.49 8.01 5.41
CA ILE A 100 -8.37 7.49 4.63
C ILE A 100 -7.85 8.58 3.71
N ILE A 101 -6.57 8.88 3.83
CA ILE A 101 -5.89 9.89 3.01
C ILE A 101 -4.80 9.19 2.21
N LEU A 102 -4.65 9.58 0.96
CA LEU A 102 -3.54 9.15 0.11
C LEU A 102 -3.17 10.26 -0.86
N GLU A 103 -1.95 10.19 -1.37
CA GLU A 103 -1.49 11.07 -2.43
C GLU A 103 -1.47 10.30 -3.73
N ILE A 104 -1.77 11.02 -4.83
CA ILE A 104 -1.67 10.46 -6.17
C ILE A 104 -0.62 11.21 -6.97
N ASP A 105 0.01 10.50 -7.90
CA ASP A 105 0.97 11.10 -8.82
C ASP A 105 0.28 12.02 -9.82
N PRO A 106 1.01 13.00 -10.38
CA PRO A 106 0.49 13.76 -11.50
C PRO A 106 0.03 12.84 -12.64
N LEU A 107 -1.06 13.21 -13.31
CA LEU A 107 -1.66 12.40 -14.38
C LEU A 107 -0.86 12.59 -15.68
N VAL A 108 0.32 11.97 -15.74
CA VAL A 108 1.27 12.12 -16.85
C VAL A 108 1.31 10.92 -17.80
N ASN A 109 0.70 9.81 -17.41
CA ASN A 109 0.69 8.60 -18.22
C ASN A 109 -0.55 7.75 -17.93
N GLU A 110 -0.72 6.69 -18.71
CA GLU A 110 -1.88 5.80 -18.59
C GLU A 110 -1.95 5.09 -17.23
N LEU A 111 -0.80 4.74 -16.66
CA LEU A 111 -0.75 4.06 -15.36
C LEU A 111 -1.25 4.96 -14.25
N SER A 112 -0.85 6.23 -14.21
CA SER A 112 -1.31 7.18 -13.19
C SER A 112 -2.81 7.46 -13.32
N VAL A 113 -3.34 7.52 -14.56
CA VAL A 113 -4.78 7.67 -14.79
C VAL A 113 -5.55 6.45 -14.28
N ARG A 114 -5.06 5.23 -14.51
CA ARG A 114 -5.68 4.00 -14.01
C ARG A 114 -5.71 3.94 -12.50
N ARG A 115 -4.64 4.39 -11.83
CA ARG A 115 -4.59 4.46 -10.36
C ARG A 115 -5.66 5.41 -9.82
N LEU A 116 -5.77 6.61 -10.40
CA LEU A 116 -6.81 7.56 -10.01
C LEU A 116 -8.21 6.96 -10.18
N GLN A 117 -8.47 6.33 -11.33
CA GLN A 117 -9.76 5.70 -11.60
C GLN A 117 -10.09 4.60 -10.59
N PHE A 118 -9.09 3.79 -10.21
CA PHE A 118 -9.26 2.76 -9.18
C PHE A 118 -9.70 3.37 -7.85
N TYR A 119 -9.04 4.43 -7.40
CA TYR A 119 -9.38 5.08 -6.15
C TYR A 119 -10.74 5.79 -6.21
N GLU A 120 -11.07 6.43 -7.31
CA GLU A 120 -12.37 7.08 -7.49
C GLU A 120 -13.51 6.06 -7.46
N LYS A 121 -13.35 4.92 -8.12
CA LYS A 121 -14.34 3.83 -8.08
C LYS A 121 -14.50 3.25 -6.68
N SER A 122 -13.46 3.32 -5.88
CA SER A 122 -13.47 2.87 -4.50
C SER A 122 -14.02 3.91 -3.52
N GLY A 123 -14.48 5.06 -4.01
CA GLY A 123 -15.14 6.08 -3.21
C GLY A 123 -14.25 7.22 -2.75
N PHE A 124 -13.02 7.31 -3.25
CA PHE A 124 -12.15 8.43 -2.95
C PHE A 124 -12.48 9.64 -3.81
N THR A 125 -12.30 10.81 -3.25
CA THR A 125 -12.52 12.08 -3.94
C THR A 125 -11.17 12.78 -4.08
N LEU A 126 -10.87 13.23 -5.30
CA LEU A 126 -9.70 14.05 -5.56
C LEU A 126 -9.91 15.43 -4.94
N THR A 127 -8.99 15.86 -4.09
CA THR A 127 -9.01 17.20 -3.50
C THR A 127 -7.89 18.05 -4.12
N PRO A 128 -8.14 19.36 -4.32
CA PRO A 128 -7.15 20.23 -4.95
C PRO A 128 -6.07 20.73 -3.98
N TYR A 129 -5.85 20.06 -2.87
CA TYR A 129 -4.83 20.47 -1.91
C TYR A 129 -3.45 20.26 -2.47
N ARG A 130 -2.65 21.33 -2.44
CA ARG A 130 -1.23 21.27 -2.71
C ARG A 130 -0.51 21.57 -1.41
N PHE A 131 0.40 20.67 -1.04
CA PHE A 131 1.35 20.95 0.03
C PHE A 131 2.44 21.86 -0.54
N MET A 132 2.61 22.99 0.08
CA MET A 132 3.73 23.87 -0.25
C MET A 132 4.81 23.70 0.82
#